data_bb85e384b802a6fa3d72d9b5ef7859a8
#
_entry.id   bb85e384b802a6fa3d72d9b5ef7859a8
#
_cell.length_a   1.000
_cell.length_b   1.000
_cell.length_c   1.000
_cell.angle_alpha   90.00
_cell.angle_beta   90.00
_cell.angle_gamma   90.00
#
_symmetry.space_group_name_H-M   'P 1'
#
loop_
_entity.id
_entity.type
_entity.pdbx_description
1 polymer ?
#
loop_
_entity_poly.entity_id
_entity_poly.type
_entity_poly.pdbx_seq_one_letter_code
_entity_poly.pdbx_strand_id
1 'polypeptide(L)'
;MGLLLPVIGWSEQRRKSNYASFQCLQALGYQSLGYTVWLLSYLLLMVVFLVIMVVFTAVSGNNTDVFMGVWMGALLFIVFGTFGLYLLFPVIAAVSCAFGRDFRYPIMGNRLAHYLEYGLMKSNDEPTWLIEDHEDRLVSAMGHISVIMPLWGILAPITAWIMQGRRSLFLKFQSIQTVTYQGLVNLLYMGSGVIYMFGFVVFVVLAGFEAGMNGDSPAVIIGAVALVVSMLIAMLIVLIVPLLHILGQWAGYRVLKGDEYRYPLVGRVVERWMKSGMESASLLAGKREQVP
;
A
#
# COMPACT_ATOMS: atom_id res chain seq x y z
N MET A 1 6.82 6.23 -7.50
CA MET A 1 8.00 5.37 -7.82
C MET A 1 8.67 4.73 -6.59
N GLY A 2 8.30 5.11 -5.37
CA GLY A 2 8.96 4.72 -4.14
C GLY A 2 9.16 3.21 -3.92
N LEU A 3 8.14 2.39 -4.16
CA LEU A 3 8.21 0.95 -3.91
C LEU A 3 8.89 0.14 -5.05
N LEU A 4 8.86 0.64 -6.26
CA LEU A 4 9.37 -0.04 -7.45
C LEU A 4 10.90 -0.17 -7.43
N LEU A 5 11.59 0.94 -7.24
CA LEU A 5 13.06 0.99 -7.30
C LEU A 5 13.76 0.11 -6.26
N PRO A 6 13.32 0.06 -4.99
CA PRO A 6 13.90 -0.85 -4.01
C PRO A 6 13.75 -2.33 -4.38
N VAL A 7 12.60 -2.74 -4.94
CA VAL A 7 12.41 -4.14 -5.37
C VAL A 7 13.29 -4.48 -6.57
N ILE A 8 13.41 -3.57 -7.55
CA ILE A 8 14.30 -3.75 -8.69
C ILE A 8 15.76 -3.85 -8.21
N GLY A 9 16.20 -2.88 -7.40
CA GLY A 9 17.56 -2.84 -6.88
C GLY A 9 17.92 -4.09 -6.08
N TRP A 10 17.03 -4.54 -5.18
CA TRP A 10 17.21 -5.80 -4.48
C TRP A 10 17.30 -6.98 -5.43
N SER A 11 16.38 -7.09 -6.39
CA SER A 11 16.35 -8.21 -7.33
C SER A 11 17.63 -8.30 -8.17
N GLU A 12 18.22 -7.17 -8.57
CA GLU A 12 19.44 -7.09 -9.35
C GLU A 12 20.71 -7.33 -8.50
N GLN A 13 20.70 -6.92 -7.24
CA GLN A 13 21.85 -7.01 -6.34
C GLN A 13 21.84 -8.28 -5.46
N ARG A 14 20.73 -9.01 -5.46
CA ARG A 14 20.60 -10.27 -4.74
C ARG A 14 21.74 -11.22 -5.13
N ARG A 15 22.50 -11.73 -4.16
CA ARG A 15 23.71 -12.56 -4.34
C ARG A 15 24.85 -11.88 -5.09
N LYS A 16 24.81 -10.56 -5.32
CA LYS A 16 25.96 -9.81 -5.84
C LYS A 16 26.57 -8.90 -4.78
N SER A 17 25.71 -8.28 -3.96
CA SER A 17 26.14 -7.37 -2.90
C SER A 17 25.17 -7.40 -1.73
N ASN A 18 25.62 -7.93 -0.58
CA ASN A 18 24.87 -7.91 0.67
C ASN A 18 24.50 -6.49 1.10
N TYR A 19 25.43 -5.55 0.93
CA TYR A 19 25.23 -4.14 1.23
C TYR A 19 24.09 -3.57 0.39
N ALA A 20 24.15 -3.69 -0.92
CA ALA A 20 23.15 -3.12 -1.81
C ALA A 20 21.77 -3.81 -1.63
N SER A 21 21.74 -5.14 -1.47
CA SER A 21 20.50 -5.88 -1.16
C SER A 21 19.87 -5.40 0.14
N PHE A 22 20.67 -5.26 1.21
CA PHE A 22 20.18 -4.76 2.50
C PHE A 22 19.65 -3.34 2.40
N GLN A 23 20.35 -2.42 1.74
CA GLN A 23 19.89 -1.02 1.60
C GLN A 23 18.59 -0.94 0.81
N CYS A 24 18.42 -1.74 -0.24
CA CYS A 24 17.18 -1.81 -1.00
C CYS A 24 16.02 -2.39 -0.19
N LEU A 25 16.24 -3.49 0.55
CA LEU A 25 15.22 -4.09 1.42
C LEU A 25 14.82 -3.17 2.55
N GLN A 26 15.77 -2.45 3.14
CA GLN A 26 15.53 -1.46 4.16
C GLN A 26 14.71 -0.26 3.62
N ALA A 27 15.01 0.20 2.40
CA ALA A 27 14.25 1.26 1.74
C ALA A 27 12.82 0.81 1.43
N LEU A 28 12.63 -0.44 0.96
CA LEU A 28 11.30 -1.02 0.73
C LEU A 28 10.49 -1.07 2.03
N GLY A 29 11.09 -1.57 3.10
CA GLY A 29 10.47 -1.63 4.42
C GLY A 29 10.07 -0.24 4.93
N TYR A 30 10.98 0.74 4.83
CA TYR A 30 10.72 2.11 5.25
C TYR A 30 9.56 2.73 4.46
N GLN A 31 9.54 2.56 3.15
CA GLN A 31 8.49 3.15 2.31
C GLN A 31 7.12 2.50 2.56
N SER A 32 7.05 1.19 2.75
CA SER A 32 5.79 0.49 3.03
C SER A 32 5.26 0.78 4.44
N LEU A 33 6.08 0.53 5.47
CA LEU A 33 5.69 0.71 6.87
C LEU A 33 5.63 2.19 7.27
N GLY A 34 6.58 3.00 6.79
CA GLY A 34 6.63 4.43 7.09
C GLY A 34 5.40 5.16 6.56
N TYR A 35 4.92 4.82 5.36
CA TYR A 35 3.67 5.37 4.83
C TYR A 35 2.46 4.95 5.69
N THR A 36 2.40 3.70 6.12
CA THR A 36 1.36 3.20 7.02
C THR A 36 1.34 3.99 8.34
N VAL A 37 2.51 4.14 8.97
CA VAL A 37 2.65 4.90 10.21
C VAL A 37 2.28 6.36 10.02
N TRP A 38 2.75 6.99 8.94
CA TRP A 38 2.40 8.37 8.62
C TRP A 38 0.88 8.55 8.43
N LEU A 39 0.22 7.68 7.66
CA LEU A 39 -1.22 7.76 7.42
C LEU A 39 -2.03 7.55 8.70
N LEU A 40 -1.67 6.57 9.54
CA LEU A 40 -2.35 6.34 10.81
C LEU A 40 -2.15 7.53 11.77
N SER A 41 -0.95 8.11 11.81
CA SER A 41 -0.69 9.32 12.60
C SER A 41 -1.52 10.50 12.12
N TYR A 42 -1.66 10.66 10.81
CA TYR A 42 -2.52 11.69 10.22
C TYR A 42 -3.99 11.49 10.60
N LEU A 43 -4.51 10.28 10.47
CA LEU A 43 -5.90 9.97 10.84
C LEU A 43 -6.15 10.22 12.33
N LEU A 44 -5.22 9.84 13.20
CA LEU A 44 -5.30 10.12 14.64
C LEU A 44 -5.33 11.63 14.91
N LEU A 45 -4.42 12.39 14.27
CA LEU A 45 -4.40 13.84 14.40
C LEU A 45 -5.69 14.49 13.91
N MET A 46 -6.29 14.00 12.82
CA MET A 46 -7.57 14.47 12.32
C MET A 46 -8.71 14.24 13.34
N VAL A 47 -8.75 13.05 13.97
CA VAL A 47 -9.75 12.76 15.02
C VAL A 47 -9.56 13.68 16.21
N VAL A 48 -8.33 13.86 16.70
CA VAL A 48 -8.01 14.77 17.81
C VAL A 48 -8.41 16.21 17.45
N PHE A 49 -8.10 16.64 16.24
CA PHE A 49 -8.49 17.95 15.74
C PHE A 49 -10.01 18.15 15.75
N LEU A 50 -10.79 17.17 15.23
CA LEU A 50 -12.24 17.23 15.22
C LEU A 50 -12.83 17.33 16.63
N VAL A 51 -12.30 16.53 17.58
CA VAL A 51 -12.74 16.58 18.98
C VAL A 51 -12.47 17.96 19.60
N ILE A 52 -11.26 18.50 19.42
CA ILE A 52 -10.90 19.85 19.90
C ILE A 52 -11.83 20.89 19.29
N MET A 53 -12.12 20.80 17.99
CA MET A 53 -13.01 21.72 17.28
C MET A 53 -14.43 21.71 17.86
N VAL A 54 -15.00 20.51 18.07
CA VAL A 54 -16.34 20.37 18.63
C VAL A 54 -16.40 20.97 20.06
N VAL A 55 -15.43 20.64 20.91
CA VAL A 55 -15.35 21.16 22.28
C VAL A 55 -15.20 22.69 22.27
N PHE A 56 -14.29 23.23 21.44
CA PHE A 56 -14.06 24.67 21.38
C PHE A 56 -15.29 25.43 20.88
N THR A 57 -15.97 24.92 19.83
CA THR A 57 -17.18 25.54 19.30
C THR A 57 -18.31 25.57 20.34
N ALA A 58 -18.42 24.50 21.15
CA ALA A 58 -19.40 24.42 22.23
C ALA A 58 -19.13 25.42 23.36
N VAL A 59 -17.85 25.78 23.62
CA VAL A 59 -17.44 26.64 24.74
C VAL A 59 -17.34 28.11 24.35
N SER A 60 -16.87 28.43 23.11
CA SER A 60 -16.43 29.79 22.74
C SER A 60 -17.48 30.65 22.04
N GLY A 61 -18.66 30.12 21.73
CA GLY A 61 -19.70 30.88 21.03
C GLY A 61 -19.26 31.41 19.66
N ASN A 62 -19.57 32.69 19.36
CA ASN A 62 -19.41 33.26 18.01
C ASN A 62 -17.99 33.69 17.59
N ASN A 63 -16.96 33.54 18.44
CA ASN A 63 -15.57 33.95 18.09
C ASN A 63 -14.73 32.81 17.49
N THR A 64 -15.31 32.05 16.59
CA THR A 64 -14.68 30.82 16.07
C THR A 64 -13.73 31.05 14.88
N ASP A 65 -13.88 32.13 14.11
CA ASP A 65 -13.20 32.28 12.81
C ASP A 65 -11.67 32.38 12.91
N VAL A 66 -11.15 33.21 13.81
CA VAL A 66 -9.70 33.38 14.00
C VAL A 66 -9.08 32.09 14.55
N PHE A 67 -9.76 31.48 15.51
CA PHE A 67 -9.31 30.21 16.09
C PHE A 67 -9.28 29.10 15.05
N MET A 68 -10.33 28.99 14.20
CA MET A 68 -10.39 28.06 13.08
C MET A 68 -9.22 28.24 12.12
N GLY A 69 -8.91 29.49 11.75
CA GLY A 69 -7.79 29.80 10.85
C GLY A 69 -6.43 29.36 11.42
N VAL A 70 -6.16 29.67 12.68
CA VAL A 70 -4.91 29.29 13.36
C VAL A 70 -4.79 27.76 13.47
N TRP A 71 -5.84 27.08 13.89
CA TRP A 71 -5.83 25.62 14.03
C TRP A 71 -5.71 24.89 12.70
N MET A 72 -6.41 25.37 11.66
CA MET A 72 -6.26 24.80 10.31
C MET A 72 -4.82 24.97 9.80
N GLY A 73 -4.23 26.17 10.02
CA GLY A 73 -2.83 26.41 9.68
C GLY A 73 -1.87 25.47 10.42
N ALA A 74 -2.06 25.29 11.72
CA ALA A 74 -1.26 24.37 12.54
C ALA A 74 -1.41 22.91 12.08
N LEU A 75 -2.63 22.47 11.79
CA LEU A 75 -2.89 21.12 11.27
C LEU A 75 -2.18 20.90 9.93
N LEU A 76 -2.32 21.82 8.99
CA LEU A 76 -1.64 21.74 7.69
C LEU A 76 -0.12 21.70 7.87
N PHE A 77 0.43 22.54 8.74
CA PHE A 77 1.86 22.55 9.04
C PHE A 77 2.34 21.20 9.61
N ILE A 78 1.60 20.60 10.55
CA ILE A 78 1.91 19.28 11.12
C ILE A 78 1.85 18.21 10.04
N VAL A 79 0.79 18.19 9.22
CA VAL A 79 0.61 17.20 8.15
C VAL A 79 1.73 17.29 7.11
N PHE A 80 1.97 18.48 6.56
CA PHE A 80 3.02 18.67 5.56
C PHE A 80 4.42 18.55 6.14
N GLY A 81 4.63 18.98 7.39
CA GLY A 81 5.90 18.82 8.10
C GLY A 81 6.25 17.34 8.35
N THR A 82 5.31 16.56 8.85
CA THR A 82 5.53 15.12 9.08
C THR A 82 5.69 14.36 7.76
N PHE A 83 4.97 14.74 6.69
CA PHE A 83 5.16 14.18 5.37
C PHE A 83 6.51 14.57 4.77
N GLY A 84 6.93 15.82 4.96
CA GLY A 84 8.27 16.29 4.57
C GLY A 84 9.39 15.51 5.28
N LEU A 85 9.26 15.25 6.57
CA LEU A 85 10.18 14.40 7.31
C LEU A 85 10.19 12.97 6.79
N TYR A 86 9.02 12.39 6.48
CA TYR A 86 8.93 11.08 5.86
C TYR A 86 9.69 11.01 4.53
N LEU A 87 9.61 12.05 3.68
CA LEU A 87 10.33 12.11 2.42
C LEU A 87 11.83 12.42 2.58
N LEU A 88 12.21 13.12 3.62
CA LEU A 88 13.60 13.52 3.87
C LEU A 88 14.51 12.33 4.17
N PHE A 89 14.04 11.34 4.96
CA PHE A 89 14.85 10.17 5.32
C PHE A 89 15.34 9.34 4.12
N PRO A 90 14.52 9.02 3.11
CA PRO A 90 14.99 8.36 1.88
C PRO A 90 16.06 9.17 1.14
N VAL A 91 15.96 10.50 1.12
CA VAL A 91 16.97 11.36 0.49
C VAL A 91 18.29 11.28 1.25
N ILE A 92 18.25 11.40 2.58
CA ILE A 92 19.45 11.26 3.44
C ILE A 92 20.06 9.86 3.25
N ALA A 93 19.23 8.81 3.21
CA ALA A 93 19.67 7.45 2.98
C ALA A 93 20.38 7.33 1.61
N ALA A 94 19.76 7.84 0.54
CA ALA A 94 20.34 7.79 -0.81
C ALA A 94 21.70 8.51 -0.88
N VAL A 95 21.78 9.70 -0.30
CA VAL A 95 23.04 10.47 -0.24
C VAL A 95 24.10 9.72 0.58
N SER A 96 23.74 9.18 1.74
CA SER A 96 24.67 8.41 2.59
C SER A 96 25.20 7.17 1.85
N CYS A 97 24.31 6.44 1.18
CA CYS A 97 24.69 5.26 0.40
C CYS A 97 25.58 5.63 -0.81
N ALA A 98 25.33 6.77 -1.46
CA ALA A 98 26.17 7.26 -2.57
C ALA A 98 27.61 7.57 -2.11
N PHE A 99 27.79 7.95 -0.84
CA PHE A 99 29.12 8.10 -0.22
C PHE A 99 29.68 6.79 0.38
N GLY A 100 29.04 5.65 0.11
CA GLY A 100 29.52 4.33 0.59
C GLY A 100 29.30 4.10 2.10
N ARG A 101 28.47 4.89 2.76
CA ARG A 101 28.17 4.74 4.19
C ARG A 101 27.03 3.75 4.41
N ASP A 102 27.14 2.89 5.43
CA ASP A 102 26.05 2.01 5.84
C ASP A 102 24.99 2.80 6.60
N PHE A 103 23.97 3.25 5.85
CA PHE A 103 22.85 3.98 6.42
C PHE A 103 21.84 3.02 7.04
N ARG A 104 21.32 3.38 8.22
CA ARG A 104 20.26 2.63 8.90
C ARG A 104 19.11 3.54 9.26
N TYR A 105 17.92 3.24 8.76
CA TYR A 105 16.72 3.99 9.14
C TYR A 105 16.47 3.90 10.64
N PRO A 106 16.09 5.01 11.30
CA PRO A 106 15.77 5.00 12.73
C PRO A 106 14.77 3.89 13.06
N ILE A 107 14.95 3.23 14.21
CA ILE A 107 14.10 2.16 14.74
C ILE A 107 14.11 0.89 13.88
N MET A 108 13.86 1.02 12.57
CA MET A 108 13.66 -0.13 11.66
C MET A 108 14.96 -0.73 11.16
N GLY A 109 15.98 0.08 10.88
CA GLY A 109 17.23 -0.40 10.26
C GLY A 109 17.92 -1.48 11.05
N ASN A 110 18.06 -1.31 12.37
CA ASN A 110 18.70 -2.32 13.24
C ASN A 110 17.85 -3.59 13.39
N ARG A 111 16.51 -3.46 13.47
CA ARG A 111 15.61 -4.62 13.55
C ARG A 111 15.66 -5.43 12.27
N LEU A 112 15.73 -4.75 11.13
CA LEU A 112 15.82 -5.39 9.83
C LEU A 112 17.19 -6.04 9.61
N ALA A 113 18.27 -5.39 10.04
CA ALA A 113 19.60 -5.98 10.01
C ALA A 113 19.67 -7.29 10.83
N HIS A 114 19.05 -7.28 12.00
CA HIS A 114 18.95 -8.50 12.82
C HIS A 114 18.09 -9.59 12.15
N TYR A 115 16.94 -9.22 11.57
CA TYR A 115 16.04 -10.16 10.90
C TYR A 115 16.69 -10.80 9.66
N LEU A 116 17.45 -10.03 8.89
CA LEU A 116 18.15 -10.48 7.68
C LEU A 116 19.54 -11.06 7.98
N GLU A 117 19.97 -11.09 9.25
CA GLU A 117 21.32 -11.45 9.70
C GLU A 117 22.43 -10.62 9.04
N TYR A 118 22.13 -9.36 8.64
CA TYR A 118 23.09 -8.47 8.02
C TYR A 118 24.14 -7.98 9.03
N GLY A 119 25.41 -8.16 8.68
CA GLY A 119 26.55 -7.72 9.50
C GLY A 119 26.83 -8.60 10.73
N LEU A 120 26.16 -9.74 10.88
CA LEU A 120 26.55 -10.75 11.86
C LEU A 120 27.73 -11.54 11.29
N MET A 121 28.93 -11.32 11.83
CA MET A 121 30.09 -12.14 11.49
C MET A 121 29.91 -13.54 12.08
N LYS A 122 29.83 -14.56 11.24
CA LYS A 122 30.07 -15.92 11.64
C LYS A 122 31.58 -16.10 11.82
N SER A 123 31.97 -16.85 12.83
CA SER A 123 33.32 -17.06 13.35
C SER A 123 34.43 -17.51 12.35
N ASN A 124 34.11 -17.64 11.05
CA ASN A 124 35.01 -18.22 10.02
C ASN A 124 35.25 -17.33 8.81
N ASP A 125 35.31 -16.01 8.94
CA ASP A 125 35.70 -15.04 7.88
C ASP A 125 35.03 -15.16 6.50
N GLU A 126 34.03 -16.04 6.32
CA GLU A 126 33.25 -16.10 5.10
C GLU A 126 32.16 -15.03 5.06
N PRO A 127 31.98 -14.32 3.94
CA PRO A 127 30.90 -13.35 3.80
C PRO A 127 29.57 -14.08 3.90
N THR A 128 28.86 -13.91 5.02
CA THR A 128 27.50 -14.46 5.19
C THR A 128 26.54 -13.70 4.30
N TRP A 129 26.00 -14.40 3.31
CA TRP A 129 24.91 -13.88 2.50
C TRP A 129 23.64 -13.70 3.33
N LEU A 130 22.79 -12.72 2.93
CA LEU A 130 21.46 -12.58 3.52
C LEU A 130 20.68 -13.89 3.35
N ILE A 131 19.84 -14.22 4.33
CA ILE A 131 19.03 -15.44 4.28
C ILE A 131 17.91 -15.26 3.26
N GLU A 132 17.93 -16.04 2.18
CA GLU A 132 16.99 -15.92 1.07
C GLU A 132 15.52 -16.05 1.49
N ASP A 133 15.20 -16.95 2.42
CA ASP A 133 13.84 -17.10 2.93
C ASP A 133 13.38 -15.81 3.66
N HIS A 134 14.26 -15.19 4.44
CA HIS A 134 13.95 -13.92 5.12
C HIS A 134 13.80 -12.76 4.14
N GLU A 135 14.61 -12.70 3.07
CA GLU A 135 14.45 -11.72 2.01
C GLU A 135 13.11 -11.86 1.30
N ASP A 136 12.76 -13.10 0.90
CA ASP A 136 11.50 -13.41 0.20
C ASP A 136 10.29 -13.09 1.08
N ARG A 137 10.33 -13.43 2.37
CA ARG A 137 9.29 -13.12 3.35
C ARG A 137 9.15 -11.60 3.55
N LEU A 138 10.27 -10.90 3.66
CA LEU A 138 10.25 -9.44 3.80
C LEU A 138 9.62 -8.76 2.59
N VAL A 139 10.06 -9.11 1.38
CA VAL A 139 9.51 -8.52 0.14
C VAL A 139 8.03 -8.85 -0.02
N SER A 140 7.64 -10.10 0.25
CA SER A 140 6.23 -10.51 0.24
C SER A 140 5.41 -9.72 1.26
N ALA A 141 5.90 -9.60 2.50
CA ALA A 141 5.22 -8.87 3.56
C ALA A 141 5.05 -7.38 3.22
N MET A 142 6.10 -6.75 2.69
CA MET A 142 6.02 -5.34 2.25
C MET A 142 5.05 -5.17 1.09
N GLY A 143 4.96 -6.17 0.21
CA GLY A 143 3.92 -6.23 -0.81
C GLY A 143 2.52 -6.20 -0.21
N HIS A 144 2.22 -7.04 0.79
CA HIS A 144 0.92 -7.04 1.49
C HIS A 144 0.63 -5.71 2.21
N ILE A 145 1.62 -5.18 2.94
CA ILE A 145 1.50 -3.93 3.69
C ILE A 145 1.23 -2.74 2.76
N SER A 146 1.81 -2.75 1.55
CA SER A 146 1.67 -1.67 0.57
C SER A 146 0.24 -1.48 0.03
N VAL A 147 -0.72 -2.36 0.35
CA VAL A 147 -2.15 -2.20 0.00
C VAL A 147 -2.73 -0.86 0.46
N ILE A 148 -2.17 -0.26 1.50
CA ILE A 148 -2.58 1.04 2.03
C ILE A 148 -2.27 2.21 1.05
N MET A 149 -1.44 1.96 0.02
CA MET A 149 -1.10 2.92 -1.03
C MET A 149 -1.96 2.64 -2.28
N PRO A 150 -3.13 3.29 -2.45
CA PRO A 150 -3.99 3.03 -3.59
C PRO A 150 -3.23 3.22 -4.90
N LEU A 151 -3.45 2.32 -5.87
CA LEU A 151 -2.82 2.26 -7.18
C LEU A 151 -1.30 1.98 -7.17
N TRP A 152 -0.53 2.60 -6.28
CA TRP A 152 0.94 2.49 -6.25
C TRP A 152 1.45 1.26 -5.49
N GLY A 153 0.69 0.79 -4.49
CA GLY A 153 1.07 -0.36 -3.68
C GLY A 153 1.26 -1.64 -4.48
N ILE A 154 0.47 -1.82 -5.54
CA ILE A 154 0.50 -3.00 -6.41
C ILE A 154 1.82 -3.16 -7.19
N LEU A 155 2.60 -2.08 -7.34
CA LEU A 155 3.84 -2.12 -8.11
C LEU A 155 4.92 -2.99 -7.44
N ALA A 156 5.00 -3.00 -6.11
CA ALA A 156 5.98 -3.82 -5.40
C ALA A 156 5.78 -5.32 -5.65
N PRO A 157 4.59 -5.90 -5.40
CA PRO A 157 4.37 -7.33 -5.64
C PRO A 157 4.41 -7.71 -7.13
N ILE A 158 3.96 -6.84 -8.06
CA ILE A 158 4.10 -7.10 -9.50
C ILE A 158 5.58 -7.23 -9.86
N THR A 159 6.41 -6.29 -9.41
CA THR A 159 7.85 -6.30 -9.70
C THR A 159 8.53 -7.52 -9.10
N ALA A 160 8.23 -7.85 -7.85
CA ALA A 160 8.77 -9.04 -7.20
C ALA A 160 8.38 -10.33 -7.95
N TRP A 161 7.14 -10.44 -8.39
CA TRP A 161 6.67 -11.56 -9.19
C TRP A 161 7.42 -11.69 -10.52
N ILE A 162 7.52 -10.60 -11.28
CA ILE A 162 8.16 -10.61 -12.60
C ILE A 162 9.66 -10.96 -12.48
N MET A 163 10.36 -10.36 -11.52
CA MET A 163 11.82 -10.49 -11.42
C MET A 163 12.28 -11.76 -10.70
N GLN A 164 11.57 -12.19 -9.67
CA GLN A 164 12.00 -13.29 -8.79
C GLN A 164 11.05 -14.48 -8.74
N GLY A 165 9.86 -14.39 -9.31
CA GLY A 165 8.84 -15.45 -9.24
C GLY A 165 9.23 -16.77 -9.90
N ARG A 166 10.27 -16.80 -10.74
CA ARG A 166 10.84 -18.05 -11.30
C ARG A 166 11.79 -18.75 -10.33
N ARG A 167 12.37 -18.01 -9.39
CA ARG A 167 13.37 -18.51 -8.43
C ARG A 167 12.74 -18.97 -7.13
N SER A 168 11.64 -18.32 -6.70
CA SER A 168 10.95 -18.62 -5.44
C SER A 168 9.46 -18.82 -5.71
N LEU A 169 8.98 -20.05 -5.50
CA LEU A 169 7.54 -20.38 -5.59
C LEU A 169 6.74 -19.69 -4.48
N PHE A 170 7.34 -19.54 -3.29
CA PHE A 170 6.74 -18.81 -2.18
C PHE A 170 6.50 -17.35 -2.58
N LEU A 171 7.55 -16.65 -3.03
CA LEU A 171 7.45 -15.25 -3.45
C LEU A 171 6.47 -15.08 -4.62
N LYS A 172 6.49 -16.02 -5.60
CA LYS A 172 5.54 -16.03 -6.71
C LYS A 172 4.09 -16.11 -6.20
N PHE A 173 3.78 -17.07 -5.32
CA PHE A 173 2.44 -17.25 -4.78
C PHE A 173 2.00 -16.01 -3.99
N GLN A 174 2.83 -15.55 -3.04
CA GLN A 174 2.51 -14.38 -2.22
C GLN A 174 2.32 -13.12 -3.08
N SER A 175 3.17 -12.90 -4.08
CA SER A 175 3.07 -11.75 -4.97
C SER A 175 1.80 -11.77 -5.81
N ILE A 176 1.45 -12.92 -6.44
CA ILE A 176 0.25 -13.03 -7.28
C ILE A 176 -1.01 -12.80 -6.44
N GLN A 177 -1.11 -13.44 -5.26
CA GLN A 177 -2.29 -13.22 -4.42
C GLN A 177 -2.38 -11.78 -3.91
N THR A 178 -1.26 -11.12 -3.63
CA THR A 178 -1.22 -9.72 -3.23
C THR A 178 -1.66 -8.80 -4.37
N VAL A 179 -1.16 -9.02 -5.59
CA VAL A 179 -1.58 -8.28 -6.79
C VAL A 179 -3.08 -8.42 -7.01
N THR A 180 -3.61 -9.65 -6.95
CA THR A 180 -5.04 -9.91 -7.11
C THR A 180 -5.86 -9.22 -6.02
N TYR A 181 -5.40 -9.29 -4.77
CA TYR A 181 -6.06 -8.64 -3.64
C TYR A 181 -6.08 -7.11 -3.76
N GLN A 182 -4.93 -6.51 -4.05
CA GLN A 182 -4.83 -5.06 -4.25
C GLN A 182 -5.59 -4.59 -5.49
N GLY A 183 -5.60 -5.40 -6.55
CA GLY A 183 -6.43 -5.15 -7.74
C GLY A 183 -7.91 -5.05 -7.36
N LEU A 184 -8.41 -5.98 -6.54
CA LEU A 184 -9.79 -5.93 -6.04
C LEU A 184 -10.06 -4.68 -5.19
N VAL A 185 -9.15 -4.34 -4.27
CA VAL A 185 -9.28 -3.11 -3.44
C VAL A 185 -9.29 -1.86 -4.31
N ASN A 186 -8.40 -1.78 -5.30
CA ASN A 186 -8.38 -0.65 -6.24
C ASN A 186 -9.65 -0.56 -7.09
N LEU A 187 -10.21 -1.69 -7.53
CA LEU A 187 -11.50 -1.71 -8.24
C LEU A 187 -12.64 -1.20 -7.37
N LEU A 188 -12.66 -1.51 -6.07
CA LEU A 188 -13.65 -0.94 -5.14
C LEU A 188 -13.49 0.57 -5.00
N TYR A 189 -12.27 1.09 -4.88
CA TYR A 189 -12.03 2.54 -4.86
C TYR A 189 -12.52 3.22 -6.15
N MET A 190 -12.10 2.71 -7.30
CA MET A 190 -12.49 3.28 -8.59
C MET A 190 -14.00 3.18 -8.80
N GLY A 191 -14.60 2.03 -8.44
CA GLY A 191 -16.05 1.81 -8.55
C GLY A 191 -16.84 2.79 -7.69
N SER A 192 -16.41 3.03 -6.44
CA SER A 192 -17.07 4.02 -5.57
C SER A 192 -16.99 5.43 -6.16
N GLY A 193 -15.83 5.82 -6.69
CA GLY A 193 -15.65 7.09 -7.37
C GLY A 193 -16.53 7.25 -8.60
N VAL A 194 -16.63 6.23 -9.44
CA VAL A 194 -17.49 6.23 -10.65
C VAL A 194 -18.97 6.35 -10.27
N ILE A 195 -19.41 5.60 -9.24
CA ILE A 195 -20.81 5.67 -8.77
C ILE A 195 -21.14 7.08 -8.25
N TYR A 196 -20.25 7.66 -7.43
CA TYR A 196 -20.43 9.04 -6.94
C TYR A 196 -20.46 10.04 -8.08
N MET A 197 -19.50 9.97 -9.02
CA MET A 197 -19.45 10.88 -10.17
C MET A 197 -20.65 10.75 -11.07
N PHE A 198 -21.19 9.56 -11.27
CA PHE A 198 -22.43 9.35 -12.03
C PHE A 198 -23.61 10.10 -11.39
N GLY A 199 -23.83 9.95 -10.07
CA GLY A 199 -24.89 10.69 -9.37
C GLY A 199 -24.68 12.20 -9.43
N PHE A 200 -23.42 12.67 -9.29
CA PHE A 200 -23.10 14.09 -9.41
C PHE A 200 -23.40 14.65 -10.80
N VAL A 201 -23.01 13.94 -11.85
CA VAL A 201 -23.30 14.37 -13.25
C VAL A 201 -24.80 14.41 -13.51
N VAL A 202 -25.56 13.39 -13.09
CA VAL A 202 -27.03 13.36 -13.22
C VAL A 202 -27.62 14.56 -12.50
N PHE A 203 -27.21 14.86 -11.28
CA PHE A 203 -27.69 16.04 -10.54
C PHE A 203 -27.38 17.34 -11.30
N VAL A 204 -26.12 17.55 -11.74
CA VAL A 204 -25.73 18.79 -12.44
C VAL A 204 -26.50 18.98 -13.76
N VAL A 205 -26.68 17.91 -14.53
CA VAL A 205 -27.43 17.96 -15.80
C VAL A 205 -28.88 18.32 -15.54
N LEU A 206 -29.56 17.66 -14.60
CA LEU A 206 -30.98 17.94 -14.34
C LEU A 206 -31.19 19.32 -13.68
N ALA A 207 -30.31 19.77 -12.79
CA ALA A 207 -30.33 21.10 -12.21
C ALA A 207 -30.04 22.20 -13.27
N GLY A 208 -29.11 21.92 -14.19
CA GLY A 208 -28.80 22.84 -15.31
C GLY A 208 -29.94 23.04 -16.30
N PHE A 209 -30.70 22.00 -16.60
CA PHE A 209 -31.91 22.09 -17.41
C PHE A 209 -32.97 22.97 -16.76
N GLU A 210 -33.10 22.97 -15.44
CA GLU A 210 -34.06 23.80 -14.72
C GLU A 210 -33.67 25.27 -14.58
N ALA A 211 -32.39 25.59 -14.51
CA ALA A 211 -31.92 26.97 -14.46
C ALA A 211 -32.40 27.80 -15.67
N GLY A 212 -32.80 27.11 -16.75
CA GLY A 212 -33.43 27.71 -17.95
C GLY A 212 -34.97 27.72 -17.96
N MET A 213 -35.63 27.08 -16.97
CA MET A 213 -37.12 26.95 -16.91
C MET A 213 -37.57 27.26 -15.47
N ASN A 214 -38.57 28.07 -15.28
CA ASN A 214 -39.04 28.59 -13.99
C ASN A 214 -39.24 27.53 -12.88
N GLY A 215 -38.28 27.14 -12.26
CA GLY A 215 -37.93 26.83 -10.86
C GLY A 215 -38.61 25.71 -10.08
N ASP A 216 -39.65 25.00 -10.50
CA ASP A 216 -40.37 24.00 -9.69
C ASP A 216 -40.53 22.61 -10.36
N SER A 217 -39.55 22.17 -11.13
CA SER A 217 -39.64 20.89 -11.84
C SER A 217 -39.20 19.71 -10.95
N PRO A 218 -39.85 18.55 -11.06
CA PRO A 218 -39.43 17.34 -10.38
C PRO A 218 -38.02 16.84 -10.75
N ALA A 219 -37.42 17.40 -11.82
CA ALA A 219 -36.10 16.98 -12.29
C ALA A 219 -34.99 17.24 -11.27
N VAL A 220 -34.97 18.39 -10.58
CA VAL A 220 -33.99 18.69 -9.53
C VAL A 220 -34.11 17.70 -8.36
N ILE A 221 -35.34 17.37 -7.98
CA ILE A 221 -35.60 16.42 -6.91
C ILE A 221 -35.02 15.03 -7.29
N ILE A 222 -35.33 14.59 -8.54
CA ILE A 222 -34.80 13.32 -9.08
C ILE A 222 -33.24 13.33 -9.07
N GLY A 223 -32.65 14.42 -9.53
CA GLY A 223 -31.22 14.62 -9.55
C GLY A 223 -30.60 14.58 -8.13
N ALA A 224 -31.20 15.27 -7.18
CA ALA A 224 -30.78 15.29 -5.79
C ALA A 224 -30.90 13.89 -5.14
N VAL A 225 -31.99 13.17 -5.39
CA VAL A 225 -32.15 11.78 -4.93
C VAL A 225 -31.07 10.87 -5.54
N ALA A 226 -30.81 10.98 -6.86
CA ALA A 226 -29.76 10.22 -7.53
C ALA A 226 -28.37 10.50 -6.93
N LEU A 227 -28.05 11.77 -6.63
CA LEU A 227 -26.81 12.16 -5.97
C LEU A 227 -26.71 11.57 -4.56
N VAL A 228 -27.73 11.69 -3.74
CA VAL A 228 -27.75 11.16 -2.37
C VAL A 228 -27.61 9.64 -2.36
N VAL A 229 -28.35 8.93 -3.22
CA VAL A 229 -28.29 7.46 -3.31
C VAL A 229 -26.89 7.01 -3.76
N SER A 230 -26.33 7.64 -4.79
CA SER A 230 -25.00 7.31 -5.28
C SER A 230 -23.91 7.62 -4.23
N MET A 231 -24.05 8.73 -3.50
CA MET A 231 -23.15 9.08 -2.38
C MET A 231 -23.22 8.03 -1.25
N LEU A 232 -24.42 7.59 -0.86
CA LEU A 232 -24.59 6.56 0.15
C LEU A 232 -23.98 5.22 -0.27
N ILE A 233 -24.20 4.80 -1.53
CA ILE A 233 -23.59 3.56 -2.07
C ILE A 233 -22.08 3.69 -2.09
N ALA A 234 -21.53 4.79 -2.59
CA ALA A 234 -20.10 5.04 -2.62
C ALA A 234 -19.50 5.03 -1.20
N MET A 235 -20.17 5.66 -0.25
CA MET A 235 -19.75 5.69 1.15
C MET A 235 -19.74 4.29 1.77
N LEU A 236 -20.74 3.45 1.53
CA LEU A 236 -20.78 2.07 2.01
C LEU A 236 -19.59 1.25 1.46
N ILE A 237 -19.26 1.42 0.18
CA ILE A 237 -18.09 0.78 -0.41
C ILE A 237 -16.80 1.26 0.28
N VAL A 238 -16.64 2.58 0.46
CA VAL A 238 -15.47 3.18 1.11
C VAL A 238 -15.33 2.72 2.56
N LEU A 239 -16.42 2.47 3.29
CA LEU A 239 -16.37 1.94 4.67
C LEU A 239 -15.81 0.51 4.76
N ILE A 240 -15.90 -0.29 3.70
CA ILE A 240 -15.32 -1.64 3.65
C ILE A 240 -13.79 -1.58 3.45
N VAL A 241 -13.29 -0.56 2.79
CA VAL A 241 -11.87 -0.47 2.40
C VAL A 241 -10.91 -0.46 3.59
N PRO A 242 -11.14 0.26 4.71
CA PRO A 242 -10.27 0.18 5.89
C PRO A 242 -10.14 -1.24 6.44
N LEU A 243 -11.21 -2.04 6.42
CA LEU A 243 -11.16 -3.45 6.84
C LEU A 243 -10.25 -4.27 5.92
N LEU A 244 -10.31 -4.01 4.61
CA LEU A 244 -9.42 -4.65 3.65
C LEU A 244 -7.95 -4.20 3.86
N HIS A 245 -7.71 -2.94 4.19
CA HIS A 245 -6.36 -2.48 4.53
C HIS A 245 -5.83 -3.17 5.79
N ILE A 246 -6.62 -3.29 6.85
CA ILE A 246 -6.25 -4.02 8.07
C ILE A 246 -5.92 -5.48 7.74
N LEU A 247 -6.71 -6.12 6.88
CA LEU A 247 -6.45 -7.50 6.47
C LEU A 247 -5.12 -7.62 5.70
N GLY A 248 -4.77 -6.65 4.86
CA GLY A 248 -3.47 -6.60 4.18
C GLY A 248 -2.30 -6.41 5.14
N GLN A 249 -2.44 -5.50 6.12
CA GLN A 249 -1.42 -5.31 7.18
C GLN A 249 -1.23 -6.60 8.00
N TRP A 250 -2.33 -7.26 8.35
CA TRP A 250 -2.30 -8.54 9.06
C TRP A 250 -1.62 -9.63 8.24
N ALA A 251 -1.90 -9.72 6.93
CA ALA A 251 -1.25 -10.65 6.03
C ALA A 251 0.27 -10.44 6.01
N GLY A 252 0.74 -9.20 5.86
CA GLY A 252 2.16 -8.86 5.91
C GLY A 252 2.82 -9.24 7.22
N TYR A 253 2.17 -8.96 8.35
CA TYR A 253 2.66 -9.36 9.67
C TYR A 253 2.81 -10.89 9.81
N ARG A 254 1.82 -11.67 9.36
CA ARG A 254 1.86 -13.14 9.40
C ARG A 254 2.99 -13.69 8.54
N VAL A 255 3.19 -13.15 7.35
CA VAL A 255 4.27 -13.52 6.44
C VAL A 255 5.64 -13.25 7.07
N LEU A 256 5.83 -12.10 7.70
CA LEU A 256 7.08 -11.79 8.44
C LEU A 256 7.34 -12.76 9.60
N LYS A 257 6.30 -13.27 10.24
CA LYS A 257 6.41 -14.28 11.30
C LYS A 257 6.75 -15.69 10.82
N GLY A 258 6.82 -15.89 9.51
CA GLY A 258 7.12 -17.21 8.95
C GLY A 258 5.92 -17.98 8.44
N ASP A 259 4.70 -17.43 8.56
CA ASP A 259 3.49 -18.11 8.10
C ASP A 259 3.32 -18.00 6.57
N GLU A 260 2.77 -19.05 5.96
CA GLU A 260 2.24 -18.99 4.60
C GLU A 260 0.80 -18.43 4.63
N TYR A 261 0.69 -17.10 4.70
CA TYR A 261 -0.62 -16.49 4.76
C TYR A 261 -1.39 -16.64 3.43
N ARG A 262 -2.69 -16.91 3.55
CA ARG A 262 -3.62 -17.05 2.41
C ARG A 262 -4.87 -16.22 2.66
N TYR A 263 -5.17 -15.30 1.74
CA TYR A 263 -6.45 -14.59 1.79
C TYR A 263 -7.63 -15.57 1.61
N PRO A 264 -8.72 -15.44 2.37
CA PRO A 264 -9.81 -16.43 2.40
C PRO A 264 -10.41 -16.79 1.04
N LEU A 265 -10.57 -15.84 0.14
CA LEU A 265 -11.11 -16.04 -1.21
C LEU A 265 -10.01 -16.03 -2.27
N VAL A 266 -9.22 -14.97 -2.31
CA VAL A 266 -8.18 -14.75 -3.31
C VAL A 266 -7.11 -15.83 -3.26
N GLY A 267 -6.67 -16.26 -2.06
CA GLY A 267 -5.65 -17.28 -1.91
C GLY A 267 -6.04 -18.62 -2.54
N ARG A 268 -7.32 -19.04 -2.36
CA ARG A 268 -7.84 -20.28 -2.98
C ARG A 268 -7.91 -20.21 -4.51
N VAL A 269 -8.27 -19.06 -5.06
CA VAL A 269 -8.33 -18.87 -6.51
C VAL A 269 -6.93 -18.93 -7.11
N VAL A 270 -5.98 -18.22 -6.51
CA VAL A 270 -4.58 -18.18 -6.97
C VAL A 270 -3.93 -19.56 -6.87
N GLU A 271 -4.17 -20.30 -5.78
CA GLU A 271 -3.65 -21.65 -5.61
C GLU A 271 -4.15 -22.60 -6.70
N ARG A 272 -5.46 -22.57 -7.01
CA ARG A 272 -6.05 -23.37 -8.10
C ARG A 272 -5.44 -23.02 -9.45
N TRP A 273 -5.30 -21.73 -9.72
CA TRP A 273 -4.71 -21.25 -10.97
C TRP A 273 -3.23 -21.68 -11.11
N MET A 274 -2.45 -21.60 -10.04
CA MET A 274 -1.06 -22.05 -10.08
C MET A 274 -0.91 -23.57 -10.26
N LYS A 275 -1.78 -24.39 -9.63
CA LYS A 275 -1.79 -25.85 -9.81
C LYS A 275 -2.12 -26.24 -11.25
N SER A 276 -3.16 -25.66 -11.83
CA SER A 276 -3.53 -25.96 -13.24
C SER A 276 -2.43 -25.55 -14.23
N GLY A 277 -1.72 -24.44 -13.95
CA GLY A 277 -0.58 -24.04 -14.77
C GLY A 277 0.60 -25.02 -14.70
N MET A 278 0.89 -25.58 -13.53
CA MET A 278 1.95 -26.58 -13.37
C MET A 278 1.60 -27.91 -14.05
N GLU A 279 0.36 -28.38 -13.94
CA GLU A 279 -0.12 -29.60 -14.61
C GLU A 279 -0.06 -29.45 -16.13
N SER A 280 -0.47 -28.30 -16.66
CA SER A 280 -0.39 -28.01 -18.10
C SER A 280 1.06 -27.99 -18.59
N ALA A 281 1.98 -27.41 -17.82
CA ALA A 281 3.40 -27.38 -18.16
C ALA A 281 4.04 -28.77 -18.16
N SER A 282 3.68 -29.64 -17.20
CA SER A 282 4.18 -31.01 -17.13
C SER A 282 3.69 -31.87 -18.30
N LEU A 283 2.41 -31.72 -18.71
CA LEU A 283 1.87 -32.39 -19.88
C LEU A 283 2.55 -31.97 -21.19
N LEU A 284 2.88 -30.70 -21.34
CA LEU A 284 3.60 -30.18 -22.51
C LEU A 284 5.05 -30.66 -22.55
N ALA A 285 5.72 -30.76 -21.39
CA ALA A 285 7.07 -31.31 -21.29
C ALA A 285 7.12 -32.78 -21.68
N GLY A 286 6.21 -33.61 -21.16
CA GLY A 286 6.12 -35.02 -21.50
C GLY A 286 5.78 -35.31 -22.98
N LYS A 287 5.04 -34.40 -23.66
CA LYS A 287 4.81 -34.48 -25.10
C LYS A 287 6.07 -34.17 -25.94
N ARG A 288 6.93 -33.29 -25.47
CA ARG A 288 8.19 -32.96 -26.19
C ARG A 288 9.23 -34.09 -26.15
N GLU A 289 9.24 -34.89 -25.10
CA GLU A 289 10.13 -36.05 -24.97
C GLU A 289 9.67 -37.27 -25.82
N GLN A 290 8.44 -37.27 -26.32
CA GLN A 290 7.88 -38.34 -27.14
C GLN A 290 7.93 -38.09 -28.65
N VAL A 291 8.51 -36.95 -29.09
CA VAL A 291 8.73 -36.69 -30.52
C VAL A 291 10.14 -37.15 -30.88
N PRO A 292 10.28 -38.24 -31.68
CA PRO A 292 11.58 -38.81 -32.04
C PRO A 292 12.40 -37.90 -32.91
#